data_2cb975573683efc9f9e2b65ca9d2aac8
#
_entry.id   2cb975573683efc9f9e2b65ca9d2aac8
#
_cell.length_a   1.000
_cell.length_b   1.000
_cell.length_c   1.000
_cell.angle_alpha   90.00
_cell.angle_beta   90.00
_cell.angle_gamma   90.00
#
_symmetry.space_group_name_H-M   'P 1'
#
loop_
_entity.id
_entity.type
_entity.pdbx_description
1 polymer ?
#
loop_
_entity_poly.entity_id
_entity_poly.type
_entity_poly.pdbx_seq_one_letter_code
_entity_poly.pdbx_strand_id
1 'polypeptide(L)'
;MARVAVTVPTSAKRGEIIEIKTLAQHVMETGFRRTQTGELIPRDIITEFVCRYNGAEIFRAELRQAVAANPLIAFTTVATESGTLEFTWTGDNGYLANHKAEIKVV
;
A
#
# COMPACT_ATOMS: atom_id res chain seq x y z
N MET A 1 -9.79 12.53 2.71
CA MET A 1 -9.87 11.65 1.53
C MET A 1 -8.54 10.91 1.37
N ALA A 2 -8.61 9.60 1.24
CA ALA A 2 -7.40 8.79 1.04
C ALA A 2 -6.87 8.97 -0.37
N ARG A 3 -5.56 9.24 -0.49
CA ARG A 3 -4.89 9.37 -1.79
C ARG A 3 -3.79 8.36 -1.90
N VAL A 4 -3.87 7.54 -2.93
CA VAL A 4 -2.86 6.53 -3.22
C VAL A 4 -2.52 6.57 -4.70
N ALA A 5 -1.31 6.16 -5.03
CA ALA A 5 -0.84 6.03 -6.40
C ALA A 5 -0.19 4.67 -6.57
N VAL A 6 -0.45 4.02 -7.70
CA VAL A 6 0.09 2.70 -8.00
C VAL A 6 0.67 2.72 -9.40
N THR A 7 1.87 2.20 -9.55
CA THR A 7 2.54 2.02 -10.84
C THR A 7 2.71 0.54 -11.09
N VAL A 8 2.06 0.03 -12.14
CA VAL A 8 2.08 -1.36 -12.56
C VAL A 8 2.27 -1.38 -14.08
N PRO A 9 3.06 -2.29 -14.63
CA PRO A 9 3.10 -2.45 -16.09
C PRO A 9 1.70 -2.76 -16.64
N THR A 10 1.32 -2.15 -17.75
CA THR A 10 0.01 -2.38 -18.35
C THR A 10 -0.04 -3.74 -19.05
N SER A 11 1.11 -4.26 -19.47
CA SER A 11 1.22 -5.60 -20.05
C SER A 11 2.55 -6.23 -19.67
N ALA A 12 2.59 -7.56 -19.71
CA ALA A 12 3.77 -8.35 -19.42
C ALA A 12 3.68 -9.68 -20.11
N LYS A 13 4.82 -10.34 -20.27
CA LYS A 13 4.86 -11.71 -20.77
C LYS A 13 4.63 -12.69 -19.61
N ARG A 14 3.96 -13.78 -19.89
CA ARG A 14 3.75 -14.83 -18.88
C ARG A 14 5.11 -15.29 -18.33
N GLY A 15 5.23 -15.33 -17.01
CA GLY A 15 6.46 -15.72 -16.31
C GLY A 15 7.42 -14.56 -16.08
N GLU A 16 7.13 -13.39 -16.60
CA GLU A 16 7.96 -12.20 -16.39
C GLU A 16 7.85 -11.70 -14.96
N ILE A 17 8.98 -11.31 -14.37
CA ILE A 17 9.00 -10.64 -13.06
C ILE A 17 8.69 -9.17 -13.30
N ILE A 18 7.64 -8.68 -12.66
CA ILE A 18 7.23 -7.29 -12.78
C ILE A 18 7.39 -6.58 -11.45
N GLU A 19 7.73 -5.28 -11.52
CA GLU A 19 7.85 -4.43 -10.35
C GLU A 19 6.56 -3.63 -10.16
N ILE A 20 6.08 -3.59 -8.94
CA ILE A 20 4.89 -2.83 -8.54
C ILE A 20 5.36 -1.80 -7.52
N LYS A 21 5.00 -0.53 -7.74
CA LYS A 21 5.30 0.55 -6.82
C LYS A 21 4.01 1.18 -6.34
N THR A 22 3.93 1.40 -5.04
CA THR A 22 2.74 2.02 -4.44
C THR A 22 3.16 3.16 -3.53
N LEU A 23 2.33 4.18 -3.48
CA LEU A 23 2.53 5.33 -2.60
C LEU A 23 1.20 5.66 -1.95
N ALA A 24 1.19 5.79 -0.64
CA ALA A 24 0.01 6.28 0.07
C ALA A 24 0.32 7.63 0.69
N GLN A 25 -0.56 8.61 0.51
CA GLN A 25 -0.41 9.92 1.15
C GLN A 25 -0.99 9.82 2.56
N HIS A 26 -0.12 9.87 3.57
CA HIS A 26 -0.50 9.71 4.97
C HIS A 26 0.55 10.33 5.87
N VAL A 27 0.12 10.97 6.95
CA VAL A 27 1.03 11.66 7.88
C VAL A 27 1.87 10.70 8.71
N MET A 28 1.40 9.49 8.97
CA MET A 28 2.07 8.49 9.79
C MET A 28 2.45 9.06 11.16
N GLU A 29 1.44 9.55 11.91
CA GLU A 29 1.65 10.11 13.24
C GLU A 29 1.97 9.00 14.24
N THR A 30 3.14 9.05 14.86
CA THR A 30 3.66 7.91 15.64
C THR A 30 2.93 7.65 16.95
N GLY A 31 2.34 8.68 17.53
CA GLY A 31 1.78 8.59 18.89
C GLY A 31 2.79 8.89 19.98
N PHE A 32 4.02 9.26 19.61
CA PHE A 32 5.08 9.59 20.58
C PHE A 32 5.33 11.10 20.68
N ARG A 33 4.72 11.89 19.82
CA ARG A 33 4.86 13.35 19.80
C ARG A 33 3.92 13.99 20.81
N ARG A 34 4.36 15.14 21.34
CA ARG A 34 3.54 15.95 22.26
C ARG A 34 3.30 17.32 21.68
N THR A 35 2.17 17.93 22.03
CA THR A 35 1.87 19.31 21.72
C THR A 35 2.73 20.24 22.60
N GLN A 36 2.68 21.53 22.33
CA GLN A 36 3.38 22.54 23.15
C GLN A 36 2.91 22.55 24.59
N THR A 37 1.66 22.14 24.85
CA THR A 37 1.10 22.05 26.20
C THR A 37 1.37 20.70 26.87
N GLY A 38 2.11 19.82 26.23
CA GLY A 38 2.52 18.52 26.80
C GLY A 38 1.55 17.39 26.57
N GLU A 39 0.47 17.62 25.82
CA GLU A 39 -0.51 16.57 25.51
C GLU A 39 0.05 15.63 24.44
N LEU A 40 -0.15 14.33 24.64
CA LEU A 40 0.27 13.32 23.66
C LEU A 40 -0.60 13.38 22.42
N ILE A 41 0.00 13.49 21.24
CA ILE A 41 -0.74 13.44 19.98
C ILE A 41 -1.06 11.97 19.70
N PRO A 42 -2.35 11.61 19.50
CA PRO A 42 -2.73 10.22 19.24
C PRO A 42 -2.05 9.63 18.01
N ARG A 43 -1.74 8.36 18.08
CA ARG A 43 -1.19 7.64 16.94
C ARG A 43 -2.19 7.62 15.77
N ASP A 44 -1.68 7.84 14.57
CA ASP A 44 -2.48 7.76 13.35
C ASP A 44 -1.58 7.29 12.22
N ILE A 45 -1.51 5.96 12.05
CA ILE A 45 -0.64 5.34 11.04
C ILE A 45 -1.43 4.35 10.19
N ILE A 46 -0.93 4.12 8.98
CA ILE A 46 -1.32 2.95 8.21
C ILE A 46 -0.67 1.74 8.87
N THR A 47 -1.44 0.70 9.15
CA THR A 47 -0.95 -0.48 9.87
C THR A 47 -0.75 -1.69 8.97
N GLU A 48 -1.45 -1.75 7.83
CA GLU A 48 -1.38 -2.92 6.95
C GLU A 48 -1.58 -2.54 5.49
N PHE A 49 -0.83 -3.21 4.63
CA PHE A 49 -0.97 -3.13 3.18
C PHE A 49 -1.09 -4.55 2.62
N VAL A 50 -2.04 -4.76 1.72
CA VAL A 50 -2.27 -6.06 1.08
C VAL A 50 -2.45 -5.85 -0.41
N CYS A 51 -1.80 -6.70 -1.21
CA CYS A 51 -2.03 -6.77 -2.65
C CYS A 51 -2.57 -8.14 -3.01
N ARG A 52 -3.65 -8.17 -3.78
CA ARG A 52 -4.25 -9.39 -4.32
C ARG A 52 -4.19 -9.37 -5.84
N TYR A 53 -3.87 -10.51 -6.40
CA TYR A 53 -3.82 -10.72 -7.84
C TYR A 53 -4.91 -11.74 -8.20
N ASN A 54 -5.93 -11.29 -8.93
CA ASN A 54 -7.11 -12.10 -9.23
C ASN A 54 -7.71 -12.76 -7.98
N GLY A 55 -7.77 -11.99 -6.89
CA GLY A 55 -8.34 -12.44 -5.62
C GLY A 55 -7.38 -13.16 -4.69
N ALA A 56 -6.20 -13.58 -5.16
CA ALA A 56 -5.21 -14.25 -4.33
C ALA A 56 -4.22 -13.24 -3.74
N GLU A 57 -3.98 -13.33 -2.44
CA GLU A 57 -3.01 -12.46 -1.79
C GLU A 57 -1.60 -12.83 -2.29
N ILE A 58 -0.88 -11.85 -2.83
CA ILE A 58 0.49 -12.05 -3.32
C ILE A 58 1.51 -11.28 -2.49
N PHE A 59 1.08 -10.29 -1.70
CA PHE A 59 1.99 -9.52 -0.87
C PHE A 59 1.22 -8.89 0.28
N ARG A 60 1.83 -8.90 1.46
CA ARG A 60 1.29 -8.28 2.67
C ARG A 60 2.42 -7.63 3.44
N ALA A 61 2.20 -6.43 3.94
CA ALA A 61 3.16 -5.73 4.79
C ALA A 61 2.44 -5.18 6.01
N GLU A 62 3.06 -5.34 7.17
CA GLU A 62 2.64 -4.68 8.40
C GLU A 62 3.50 -3.46 8.59
N LEU A 63 2.86 -2.30 8.84
CA LEU A 63 3.56 -1.05 9.06
C LEU A 63 3.50 -0.67 10.54
N ARG A 64 4.58 -0.07 11.01
CA ARG A 64 4.74 0.35 12.40
C ARG A 64 5.13 1.83 12.45
N GLN A 65 5.30 2.35 13.66
CA GLN A 65 5.59 3.77 13.87
C GLN A 65 6.90 4.25 13.23
N ALA A 66 7.83 3.33 12.99
CA ALA A 66 9.11 3.70 12.36
C ALA A 66 9.01 4.01 10.87
N VAL A 67 7.88 3.71 10.24
CA VAL A 67 7.68 3.99 8.81
C VAL A 67 7.41 5.48 8.62
N ALA A 68 8.14 6.09 7.68
CA ALA A 68 8.01 7.52 7.42
C ALA A 68 6.66 7.88 6.81
N ALA A 69 6.33 9.18 6.87
CA ALA A 69 5.13 9.72 6.21
C ALA A 69 5.13 9.40 4.72
N ASN A 70 3.95 9.27 4.16
CA ASN A 70 3.72 8.95 2.75
C ASN A 70 4.46 7.67 2.35
N PRO A 71 4.13 6.52 2.99
CA PRO A 71 4.87 5.29 2.77
C PRO A 71 4.88 4.86 1.30
N LEU A 72 6.09 4.56 0.83
CA LEU A 72 6.32 3.98 -0.48
C LEU A 72 6.57 2.49 -0.28
N ILE A 73 5.78 1.65 -0.93
CA ILE A 73 5.95 0.20 -0.89
C ILE A 73 6.17 -0.30 -2.30
N ALA A 74 7.33 -0.90 -2.54
CA ALA A 74 7.67 -1.48 -3.84
C ALA A 74 7.99 -2.95 -3.65
N PHE A 75 7.50 -3.78 -4.57
CA PHE A 75 7.73 -5.21 -4.52
C PHE A 75 7.61 -5.80 -5.93
N THR A 76 8.02 -7.05 -6.07
CA THR A 76 7.94 -7.76 -7.35
C THR A 76 7.00 -8.93 -7.23
N THR A 77 6.41 -9.30 -8.35
CA THR A 77 5.64 -10.53 -8.49
C THR A 77 5.82 -11.09 -9.90
N VAL A 78 5.35 -12.30 -10.11
CA VAL A 78 5.43 -12.94 -11.44
C VAL A 78 4.10 -12.74 -12.15
N ALA A 79 4.16 -12.29 -13.40
CA ALA A 79 2.99 -12.17 -14.26
C ALA A 79 2.54 -13.56 -14.69
N THR A 80 1.39 -14.02 -14.19
CA THR A 80 0.88 -15.37 -14.46
C THR A 80 -0.26 -15.39 -15.44
N GLU A 81 -1.18 -14.42 -15.33
CA GLU A 81 -2.36 -14.34 -16.17
C GLU A 81 -2.88 -12.90 -16.19
N SER A 82 -3.64 -12.58 -17.23
CA SER A 82 -4.32 -11.29 -17.29
C SER A 82 -5.34 -11.18 -16.16
N GLY A 83 -5.53 -9.99 -15.63
CA GLY A 83 -6.52 -9.76 -14.60
C GLY A 83 -6.33 -8.49 -13.83
N THR A 84 -6.76 -8.52 -12.56
CA THR A 84 -6.84 -7.35 -11.70
C THR A 84 -5.92 -7.50 -10.50
N LEU A 85 -5.14 -6.46 -10.26
CA LEU A 85 -4.39 -6.29 -9.01
C LEU A 85 -5.20 -5.37 -8.11
N GLU A 86 -5.46 -5.79 -6.88
CA GLU A 86 -6.19 -5.01 -5.90
C GLU A 86 -5.28 -4.66 -4.74
N PHE A 87 -5.29 -3.39 -4.36
CA PHE A 87 -4.43 -2.85 -3.30
C PHE A 87 -5.32 -2.31 -2.19
N THR A 88 -5.02 -2.66 -0.95
CA THR A 88 -5.77 -2.20 0.22
C THR A 88 -4.81 -1.74 1.31
N TRP A 89 -5.01 -0.53 1.79
CA TRP A 89 -4.32 0.02 2.96
C TRP A 89 -5.34 0.21 4.06
N THR A 90 -5.02 -0.27 5.25
CA THR A 90 -5.85 -0.05 6.44
C THR A 90 -4.99 0.54 7.55
N GLY A 91 -5.62 1.29 8.43
CA GLY A 91 -4.88 1.93 9.51
C GLY A 91 -5.77 2.42 10.64
N ASP A 92 -5.16 3.21 11.52
CA ASP A 92 -5.83 3.79 12.66
C ASP A 92 -6.94 4.74 12.23
N ASN A 93 -7.90 4.96 13.13
CA ASN A 93 -9.00 5.92 12.95
C ASN A 93 -9.86 5.61 11.71
N GLY A 94 -10.00 4.33 11.39
CA GLY A 94 -10.84 3.92 10.26
C GLY A 94 -10.23 4.19 8.89
N TYR A 95 -8.92 4.47 8.82
CA TYR A 95 -8.28 4.70 7.52
C TYR A 95 -8.44 3.48 6.64
N LEU A 96 -8.93 3.69 5.44
CA LEU A 96 -9.09 2.65 4.43
C LEU A 96 -8.89 3.28 3.06
N ALA A 97 -8.00 2.72 2.27
CA ALA A 97 -7.80 3.10 0.88
C ALA A 97 -7.73 1.85 0.02
N ASN A 98 -8.31 1.92 -1.15
CA ASN A 98 -8.32 0.83 -2.13
C ASN A 98 -7.93 1.36 -3.49
N HIS A 99 -7.27 0.51 -4.28
CA HIS A 99 -6.95 0.82 -5.67
C HIS A 99 -6.95 -0.47 -6.47
N LYS A 100 -7.38 -0.40 -7.72
CA LYS A 100 -7.34 -1.53 -8.65
C LYS A 100 -6.55 -1.15 -9.88
N ALA A 101 -5.79 -2.09 -10.41
CA ALA A 101 -5.06 -1.91 -11.65
C ALA A 101 -5.20 -3.17 -12.50
N GLU A 102 -5.38 -2.99 -13.80
CA GLU A 102 -5.49 -4.10 -14.73
C GLU A 102 -4.13 -4.40 -15.35
N ILE A 103 -3.85 -5.68 -15.57
CA ILE A 103 -2.66 -6.11 -16.28
C ILE A 103 -3.04 -7.11 -17.36
N LYS A 104 -2.43 -6.95 -18.54
CA LYS A 104 -2.57 -7.88 -19.65
C LYS A 104 -1.33 -8.75 -19.72
N VAL A 105 -1.51 -10.07 -19.68
CA VAL A 105 -0.42 -11.03 -19.77
C VAL A 105 -0.55 -11.78 -21.09
N VAL A 106 0.50 -11.77 -21.86
CA VAL A 106 0.53 -12.36 -23.20
C VAL A 106 1.46 -13.56 -23.30
#